data_a3c90f1dee04b16ddbc2e9d75cc42e34
#
_entry.id   a3c90f1dee04b16ddbc2e9d75cc42e34
#
_cell.length_a   1.000
_cell.length_b   1.000
_cell.length_c   1.000
_cell.angle_alpha   90.00
_cell.angle_beta   90.00
_cell.angle_gamma   90.00
#
_symmetry.space_group_name_H-M   'P 1'
#
loop_
_entity.id
_entity.type
_entity.pdbx_description
1 polymer ?
#
loop_
_entity_poly.entity_id
_entity_poly.type
_entity_poly.pdbx_seq_one_letter_code
_entity_poly.pdbx_strand_id
1 'polypeptide(L)'
;AAKAKQYEDEIDKHHRRTEFGYVIDAHAPAQGKKENLRLTDSDNDGLWTSMYGAGECFAYAATKDPLAKRRARRAFGALRFLSEAPKGSEHDPPPGFIARTVLETSSGRNPNARGYTIEDQLRKKQQDGYWRVYEPRWPKSADGKYYWKSDTSSDELDGHYFFYPLYYDLVAETEKEKSAVREIVRANIDHLISHDFSMHDHAGKTRWSVYGPKDINQDREWHEERGLKSISMLSYLNVAYHMTGDMKYRKVAKELRNKHSYHIK
;
A
#
# COMPACT_ATOMS: atom_id res chain seq x y z
N ALA A 1 -11.11 26.61 -7.11
CA ALA A 1 -9.97 27.07 -6.30
C ALA A 1 -10.32 27.14 -4.80
N ALA A 2 -11.29 27.98 -4.35
CA ALA A 2 -11.60 28.18 -2.92
C ALA A 2 -12.01 26.87 -2.19
N LYS A 3 -12.89 26.08 -2.79
CA LYS A 3 -13.35 24.79 -2.23
C LYS A 3 -12.23 23.77 -2.12
N ALA A 4 -11.33 23.69 -3.11
CA ALA A 4 -10.16 22.82 -3.05
C ALA A 4 -9.26 23.21 -1.88
N LYS A 5 -8.94 24.52 -1.74
CA LYS A 5 -8.16 25.00 -0.60
C LYS A 5 -8.79 24.68 0.74
N GLN A 6 -10.11 24.81 0.85
CA GLN A 6 -10.83 24.45 2.09
C GLN A 6 -10.63 22.97 2.45
N TYR A 7 -10.72 22.05 1.48
CA TYR A 7 -10.48 20.63 1.72
C TYR A 7 -9.03 20.33 2.07
N GLU A 8 -8.08 21.01 1.43
CA GLU A 8 -6.67 20.87 1.76
C GLU A 8 -6.36 21.32 3.18
N ASP A 9 -6.90 22.48 3.60
CA ASP A 9 -6.76 22.99 4.96
C ASP A 9 -7.39 22.01 5.98
N GLU A 10 -8.54 21.40 5.65
CA GLU A 10 -9.20 20.38 6.46
C GLU A 10 -8.35 19.13 6.61
N ILE A 11 -7.80 18.61 5.50
CA ILE A 11 -6.93 17.42 5.50
C ILE A 11 -5.68 17.68 6.33
N ASP A 12 -5.00 18.81 6.11
CA ASP A 12 -3.78 19.13 6.85
C ASP A 12 -4.04 19.29 8.35
N LYS A 13 -5.20 19.80 8.74
CA LYS A 13 -5.55 20.05 10.15
C LYS A 13 -6.05 18.81 10.88
N HIS A 14 -6.82 17.94 10.21
CA HIS A 14 -7.64 16.95 10.88
C HIS A 14 -7.44 15.50 10.43
N HIS A 15 -6.74 15.26 9.31
CA HIS A 15 -6.66 13.94 8.70
C HIS A 15 -5.22 13.41 8.55
N ARG A 16 -4.24 14.03 9.20
CA ARG A 16 -2.83 13.59 9.16
C ARG A 16 -2.49 12.74 10.36
N ARG A 17 -2.04 11.51 10.12
CA ARG A 17 -1.57 10.58 11.14
C ARG A 17 -0.08 10.32 11.01
N THR A 18 0.61 10.19 12.12
CA THR A 18 2.06 10.02 12.27
C THR A 18 2.88 11.21 11.71
N GLU A 19 4.16 11.24 11.97
CA GLU A 19 5.08 12.22 11.40
C GLU A 19 5.15 12.19 9.86
N PHE A 20 4.90 11.00 9.26
CA PHE A 20 4.85 10.83 7.81
C PHE A 20 3.60 11.47 7.19
N GLY A 21 2.54 11.68 7.97
CA GLY A 21 1.32 12.36 7.55
C GLY A 21 0.44 11.52 6.63
N TYR A 22 0.23 10.24 6.97
CA TYR A 22 -0.78 9.42 6.31
C TYR A 22 -2.13 10.11 6.33
N VAL A 23 -2.81 10.15 5.20
CA VAL A 23 -4.14 10.74 5.07
C VAL A 23 -5.17 9.66 5.36
N ILE A 24 -5.96 9.87 6.41
CA ILE A 24 -6.91 8.87 6.92
C ILE A 24 -8.21 9.51 7.39
N ASP A 25 -9.17 8.66 7.72
CA ASP A 25 -10.41 9.06 8.36
C ASP A 25 -10.19 9.66 9.75
N ALA A 26 -11.07 10.59 10.12
CA ALA A 26 -11.13 11.17 11.45
C ALA A 26 -12.52 10.95 12.07
N HIS A 27 -12.55 10.35 13.24
CA HIS A 27 -13.80 10.07 13.95
C HIS A 27 -14.15 11.21 14.90
N ALA A 28 -15.26 11.90 14.62
CA ALA A 28 -15.77 12.96 15.47
C ALA A 28 -16.47 12.37 16.73
N PRO A 29 -16.30 13.00 17.91
CA PRO A 29 -16.97 12.55 19.14
C PRO A 29 -18.49 12.72 19.10
N ALA A 30 -18.99 13.65 18.27
CA ALA A 30 -20.41 13.86 17.97
C ALA A 30 -20.57 14.58 16.63
N GLN A 31 -21.76 14.51 16.05
CA GLN A 31 -22.05 15.16 14.77
C GLN A 31 -21.73 16.68 14.83
N GLY A 32 -20.96 17.14 13.84
CA GLY A 32 -20.56 18.55 13.70
C GLY A 32 -19.45 19.01 14.66
N LYS A 33 -18.99 18.17 15.60
CA LYS A 33 -17.88 18.51 16.51
C LYS A 33 -16.56 18.06 15.92
N LYS A 34 -15.68 19.02 15.63
CA LYS A 34 -14.33 18.79 15.08
C LYS A 34 -13.21 18.91 16.14
N GLU A 35 -13.54 19.12 17.39
CA GLU A 35 -12.61 19.09 18.50
C GLU A 35 -12.41 17.64 18.97
N ASN A 36 -11.18 17.28 19.33
CA ASN A 36 -10.83 15.95 19.83
C ASN A 36 -11.16 14.82 18.86
N LEU A 37 -10.87 15.01 17.58
CA LEU A 37 -10.97 13.97 16.56
C LEU A 37 -10.04 12.81 16.89
N ARG A 38 -10.55 11.59 16.77
CA ARG A 38 -9.76 10.39 16.92
C ARG A 38 -9.30 9.90 15.55
N LEU A 39 -7.98 9.85 15.35
CA LEU A 39 -7.33 9.26 14.19
C LEU A 39 -6.98 7.81 14.51
N THR A 40 -7.38 6.89 13.66
CA THR A 40 -7.02 5.46 13.74
C THR A 40 -6.44 5.00 12.41
N ASP A 41 -5.73 3.89 12.43
CA ASP A 41 -5.39 3.20 11.19
C ASP A 41 -6.67 2.76 10.47
N SER A 42 -6.67 2.85 9.14
CA SER A 42 -7.83 2.47 8.32
C SER A 42 -7.69 1.10 7.67
N ASP A 43 -6.63 0.34 8.00
CA ASP A 43 -6.22 -0.87 7.30
C ASP A 43 -5.71 -0.65 5.86
N ASN A 44 -5.93 0.52 5.28
CA ASN A 44 -5.52 0.88 3.92
C ASN A 44 -4.93 2.31 3.89
N ASP A 45 -4.05 2.63 4.84
CA ASP A 45 -3.46 3.97 4.97
C ASP A 45 -2.64 4.37 3.73
N GLY A 46 -1.98 3.40 3.10
CA GLY A 46 -1.25 3.63 1.86
C GLY A 46 -2.19 3.93 0.69
N LEU A 47 -3.31 3.23 0.55
CA LEU A 47 -4.32 3.50 -0.47
C LEU A 47 -4.81 4.95 -0.40
N TRP A 48 -5.32 5.37 0.75
CA TRP A 48 -5.87 6.73 0.90
C TRP A 48 -4.82 7.81 0.72
N THR A 49 -3.62 7.60 1.25
CA THR A 49 -2.48 8.50 1.08
C THR A 49 -2.04 8.57 -0.39
N SER A 50 -2.08 7.45 -1.11
CA SER A 50 -1.80 7.38 -2.55
C SER A 50 -2.80 8.18 -3.38
N MET A 51 -4.09 8.02 -3.10
CA MET A 51 -5.16 8.74 -3.79
C MET A 51 -5.04 10.25 -3.59
N TYR A 52 -4.80 10.66 -2.34
CA TYR A 52 -4.51 12.06 -2.03
C TYR A 52 -3.26 12.57 -2.75
N GLY A 53 -2.15 11.82 -2.67
CA GLY A 53 -0.89 12.17 -3.31
C GLY A 53 -1.00 12.28 -4.82
N ALA A 54 -1.81 11.43 -5.49
CA ALA A 54 -2.10 11.52 -6.91
C ALA A 54 -2.82 12.85 -7.25
N GLY A 55 -3.79 13.26 -6.44
CA GLY A 55 -4.43 14.57 -6.56
C GLY A 55 -3.43 15.72 -6.51
N GLU A 56 -2.47 15.65 -5.57
CA GLU A 56 -1.40 16.65 -5.44
C GLU A 56 -0.40 16.62 -6.61
N CYS A 57 -0.13 15.46 -7.20
CA CYS A 57 0.66 15.37 -8.44
C CYS A 57 -0.02 16.11 -9.59
N PHE A 58 -1.32 15.89 -9.79
CA PHE A 58 -2.10 16.61 -10.80
C PHE A 58 -2.20 18.11 -10.51
N ALA A 59 -2.41 18.50 -9.25
CA ALA A 59 -2.44 19.89 -8.84
C ALA A 59 -1.11 20.59 -9.16
N TYR A 60 0.02 19.96 -8.83
CA TYR A 60 1.34 20.49 -9.18
C TYR A 60 1.58 20.55 -10.69
N ALA A 61 1.18 19.50 -11.43
CA ALA A 61 1.33 19.50 -12.89
C ALA A 61 0.58 20.67 -13.54
N ALA A 62 -0.63 20.97 -13.05
CA ALA A 62 -1.51 22.00 -13.60
C ALA A 62 -1.13 23.43 -13.15
N THR A 63 -0.69 23.60 -11.89
CA THR A 63 -0.55 24.95 -11.28
C THR A 63 0.89 25.34 -10.97
N LYS A 64 1.80 24.38 -10.91
CA LYS A 64 3.17 24.53 -10.41
C LYS A 64 3.24 25.05 -8.96
N ASP A 65 2.17 24.87 -8.19
CA ASP A 65 2.13 25.25 -6.79
C ASP A 65 3.17 24.47 -5.97
N PRO A 66 4.14 25.13 -5.33
CA PRO A 66 5.15 24.47 -4.53
C PRO A 66 4.57 23.74 -3.30
N LEU A 67 3.38 24.11 -2.84
CA LEU A 67 2.69 23.43 -1.74
C LEU A 67 2.17 22.06 -2.20
N ALA A 68 1.54 21.98 -3.37
CA ALA A 68 1.11 20.73 -3.96
C ALA A 68 2.30 19.76 -4.15
N LYS A 69 3.43 20.30 -4.65
CA LYS A 69 4.67 19.51 -4.76
C LYS A 69 5.17 18.94 -3.42
N ARG A 70 5.18 19.77 -2.37
CA ARG A 70 5.58 19.31 -1.02
C ARG A 70 4.66 18.24 -0.49
N ARG A 71 3.34 18.36 -0.70
CA ARG A 71 2.34 17.39 -0.28
C ARG A 71 2.48 16.07 -1.03
N ALA A 72 2.72 16.10 -2.35
CA ALA A 72 3.02 14.90 -3.14
C ALA A 72 4.30 14.21 -2.65
N ARG A 73 5.37 14.96 -2.36
CA ARG A 73 6.61 14.42 -1.79
C ARG A 73 6.40 13.81 -0.40
N ARG A 74 5.55 14.43 0.43
CA ARG A 74 5.20 13.87 1.74
C ARG A 74 4.44 12.56 1.61
N ALA A 75 3.48 12.48 0.68
CA ALA A 75 2.77 11.24 0.37
C ALA A 75 3.74 10.13 -0.08
N PHE A 76 4.69 10.46 -0.98
CA PHE A 76 5.73 9.50 -1.37
C PHE A 76 6.57 9.03 -0.18
N GLY A 77 6.98 9.93 0.71
CA GLY A 77 7.71 9.58 1.94
C GLY A 77 6.94 8.62 2.84
N ALA A 78 5.64 8.85 3.02
CA ALA A 78 4.76 7.98 3.79
C ALA A 78 4.64 6.57 3.17
N LEU A 79 4.44 6.48 1.85
CA LEU A 79 4.36 5.20 1.14
C LEU A 79 5.70 4.46 1.15
N ARG A 80 6.80 5.18 0.99
CA ARG A 80 8.15 4.62 1.10
C ARG A 80 8.37 3.99 2.48
N PHE A 81 7.92 4.64 3.54
CA PHE A 81 8.07 4.13 4.89
C PHE A 81 7.33 2.81 5.11
N LEU A 82 6.19 2.56 4.44
CA LEU A 82 5.52 1.24 4.48
C LEU A 82 6.39 0.11 3.91
N SER A 83 7.33 0.41 3.02
CA SER A 83 8.29 -0.57 2.51
C SER A 83 9.58 -0.64 3.34
N GLU A 84 9.83 0.33 4.20
CA GLU A 84 11.04 0.41 5.04
C GLU A 84 10.83 -0.11 6.46
N ALA A 85 9.67 0.20 7.05
CA ALA A 85 9.35 -0.17 8.44
C ALA A 85 9.50 -1.67 8.76
N PRO A 86 9.19 -2.62 7.84
CA PRO A 86 9.38 -4.05 8.09
C PRO A 86 10.82 -4.51 8.06
N LYS A 87 11.72 -3.81 7.34
CA LYS A 87 13.07 -4.29 7.03
C LYS A 87 13.95 -4.39 8.27
N GLY A 88 14.73 -5.48 8.33
CA GLY A 88 15.70 -5.70 9.40
C GLY A 88 15.09 -5.91 10.78
N SER A 89 13.78 -6.10 10.86
CA SER A 89 13.08 -6.43 12.10
C SER A 89 13.26 -7.91 12.48
N GLU A 90 12.84 -8.30 13.67
CA GLU A 90 12.84 -9.71 14.10
C GLU A 90 11.99 -10.59 13.13
N HIS A 91 10.95 -10.01 12.55
CA HIS A 91 10.04 -10.64 11.60
C HIS A 91 10.24 -10.06 10.18
N ASP A 92 11.50 -9.96 9.73
CA ASP A 92 11.84 -9.37 8.43
C ASP A 92 11.16 -10.13 7.27
N PRO A 93 10.27 -9.50 6.51
CA PRO A 93 9.63 -10.17 5.38
C PRO A 93 10.58 -10.24 4.16
N PRO A 94 10.28 -11.07 3.16
CA PRO A 94 11.04 -11.08 1.93
C PRO A 94 11.15 -9.69 1.28
N PRO A 95 12.29 -9.36 0.67
CA PRO A 95 12.50 -8.06 0.03
C PRO A 95 11.37 -7.68 -0.95
N GLY A 96 10.93 -6.42 -0.91
CA GLY A 96 9.84 -5.93 -1.74
C GLY A 96 8.44 -5.99 -1.10
N PHE A 97 8.34 -6.53 0.10
CA PHE A 97 7.11 -6.44 0.89
C PHE A 97 6.78 -4.97 1.22
N ILE A 98 5.50 -4.66 1.26
CA ILE A 98 4.95 -3.37 1.66
C ILE A 98 3.97 -3.62 2.81
N ALA A 99 4.19 -2.98 3.96
CA ALA A 99 3.28 -3.10 5.10
C ALA A 99 1.92 -2.46 4.79
N ARG A 100 0.86 -3.00 5.36
CA ARG A 100 -0.50 -2.50 5.16
C ARG A 100 -0.72 -1.13 5.83
N THR A 101 -0.16 -0.96 7.01
CA THR A 101 -0.16 0.28 7.79
C THR A 101 0.89 0.21 8.89
N VAL A 102 1.13 1.31 9.58
CA VAL A 102 2.02 1.39 10.76
C VAL A 102 1.32 2.09 11.93
N LEU A 103 1.71 1.75 13.15
CA LEU A 103 1.27 2.40 14.39
C LEU A 103 2.49 2.75 15.24
N GLU A 104 2.51 3.94 15.84
CA GLU A 104 3.58 4.34 16.75
C GLU A 104 3.51 3.57 18.07
N THR A 105 4.64 3.00 18.50
CA THR A 105 4.72 2.31 19.80
C THR A 105 4.61 3.28 20.99
N SER A 106 4.95 4.56 20.78
CA SER A 106 4.83 5.63 21.77
C SER A 106 3.39 5.88 22.25
N SER A 107 2.39 5.45 21.46
CA SER A 107 0.98 5.54 21.88
C SER A 107 0.64 4.65 23.10
N GLY A 108 1.54 3.76 23.50
CA GLY A 108 1.31 2.77 24.55
C GLY A 108 0.31 1.66 24.20
N ARG A 109 -0.28 1.72 23.00
CA ARG A 109 -1.24 0.71 22.52
C ARG A 109 -0.49 -0.43 21.84
N ASN A 110 -0.70 -1.65 22.32
CA ASN A 110 -0.26 -2.85 21.60
C ASN A 110 -1.39 -3.37 20.70
N PRO A 111 -1.27 -3.27 19.36
CA PRO A 111 -2.33 -3.70 18.46
C PRO A 111 -2.56 -5.22 18.46
N ASN A 112 -1.58 -6.02 18.92
CA ASN A 112 -1.72 -7.48 19.02
C ASN A 112 -2.53 -7.92 20.26
N ALA A 113 -2.68 -7.07 21.27
CA ALA A 113 -3.29 -7.45 22.54
C ALA A 113 -4.82 -7.58 22.48
N ARG A 114 -5.47 -7.05 21.44
CA ARG A 114 -6.93 -7.06 21.32
C ARG A 114 -7.37 -7.09 19.86
N GLY A 115 -8.22 -8.04 19.52
CA GLY A 115 -8.75 -8.23 18.17
C GLY A 115 -7.81 -8.94 17.19
N TYR A 116 -6.55 -9.14 17.59
CA TYR A 116 -5.52 -9.85 16.82
C TYR A 116 -4.70 -10.81 17.68
N THR A 117 -5.19 -11.21 18.84
CA THR A 117 -4.62 -12.36 19.57
C THR A 117 -4.75 -13.62 18.72
N ILE A 118 -3.96 -14.65 19.02
CA ILE A 118 -4.08 -15.94 18.32
C ILE A 118 -5.50 -16.46 18.37
N GLU A 119 -6.15 -16.38 19.53
CA GLU A 119 -7.55 -16.82 19.71
C GLU A 119 -8.52 -16.00 18.84
N ASP A 120 -8.37 -14.65 18.79
CA ASP A 120 -9.19 -13.81 17.93
C ASP A 120 -9.03 -14.18 16.46
N GLN A 121 -7.80 -14.44 16.03
CA GLN A 121 -7.48 -14.80 14.65
C GLN A 121 -8.00 -16.21 14.29
N LEU A 122 -7.93 -17.17 15.21
CA LEU A 122 -8.50 -18.51 15.01
C LEU A 122 -10.03 -18.46 14.86
N ARG A 123 -10.71 -17.63 15.65
CA ARG A 123 -12.16 -17.39 15.48
C ARG A 123 -12.49 -16.78 14.10
N LYS A 124 -11.69 -15.82 13.64
CA LYS A 124 -11.86 -15.26 12.27
C LYS A 124 -11.64 -16.33 11.19
N LYS A 125 -10.65 -17.20 11.36
CA LYS A 125 -10.37 -18.30 10.44
C LYS A 125 -11.50 -19.32 10.34
N GLN A 126 -12.29 -19.51 11.40
CA GLN A 126 -13.49 -20.35 11.35
C GLN A 126 -14.60 -19.75 10.47
N GLN A 127 -14.64 -18.40 10.35
CA GLN A 127 -15.59 -17.68 9.51
C GLN A 127 -15.09 -17.48 8.08
N ASP A 128 -13.78 -17.30 7.90
CA ASP A 128 -13.08 -17.19 6.61
C ASP A 128 -11.93 -18.20 6.57
N GLY A 129 -12.10 -19.30 5.87
CA GLY A 129 -11.09 -20.36 5.74
C GLY A 129 -9.75 -19.91 5.15
N TYR A 130 -9.75 -18.80 4.39
CA TYR A 130 -8.54 -18.20 3.84
C TYR A 130 -7.86 -17.21 4.79
N TRP A 131 -8.50 -16.87 5.92
CA TRP A 131 -7.88 -15.99 6.91
C TRP A 131 -6.54 -16.54 7.38
N ARG A 132 -5.53 -15.69 7.38
CA ARG A 132 -4.19 -16.03 7.85
C ARG A 132 -4.05 -15.71 9.33
N VAL A 133 -3.50 -16.66 10.08
CA VAL A 133 -3.14 -16.47 11.49
C VAL A 133 -1.68 -16.10 11.56
N TYR A 134 -1.38 -14.97 12.21
CA TYR A 134 -0.04 -14.41 12.35
C TYR A 134 0.34 -14.27 13.83
N GLU A 135 1.57 -14.56 14.14
CA GLU A 135 2.13 -14.34 15.48
C GLU A 135 3.53 -13.68 15.35
N PRO A 136 3.63 -12.36 15.54
CA PRO A 136 2.52 -11.41 15.71
C PRO A 136 1.91 -10.96 14.38
N ARG A 137 0.66 -10.45 14.39
CA ARG A 137 0.08 -9.80 13.20
C ARG A 137 0.63 -8.38 12.99
N TRP A 138 1.09 -7.76 14.06
CA TRP A 138 1.74 -6.47 14.06
C TRP A 138 3.16 -6.58 14.64
N PRO A 139 4.13 -7.02 13.83
CA PRO A 139 5.54 -6.99 14.24
C PRO A 139 6.02 -5.56 14.52
N LYS A 140 7.12 -5.43 15.26
CA LYS A 140 7.79 -4.15 15.46
C LYS A 140 8.84 -3.90 14.39
N SER A 141 9.04 -2.63 14.02
CA SER A 141 10.19 -2.19 13.22
C SER A 141 11.51 -2.46 13.96
N ALA A 142 12.63 -2.51 13.23
CA ALA A 142 13.95 -2.79 13.80
C ALA A 142 14.35 -1.81 14.90
N ASP A 143 13.95 -0.53 14.81
CA ASP A 143 14.20 0.50 15.81
C ASP A 143 13.18 0.49 16.97
N GLY A 144 12.17 -0.38 16.91
CA GLY A 144 11.12 -0.54 17.90
C GLY A 144 10.13 0.62 18.01
N LYS A 145 10.19 1.62 17.12
CA LYS A 145 9.34 2.81 17.19
C LYS A 145 7.96 2.61 16.59
N TYR A 146 7.81 1.63 15.69
CA TYR A 146 6.56 1.36 14.99
C TYR A 146 6.18 -0.11 15.11
N TYR A 147 4.88 -0.37 15.17
CA TYR A 147 4.30 -1.63 14.73
C TYR A 147 3.99 -1.48 13.24
N TRP A 148 4.25 -2.50 12.45
CA TRP A 148 3.79 -2.58 11.06
C TRP A 148 2.82 -3.75 10.90
N LYS A 149 1.79 -3.56 10.09
CA LYS A 149 0.76 -4.59 9.88
C LYS A 149 1.13 -5.49 8.71
N SER A 150 1.14 -6.79 8.94
CA SER A 150 1.25 -7.82 7.92
C SER A 150 -0.05 -7.98 7.10
N ASP A 151 -0.09 -8.95 6.21
CA ASP A 151 -1.27 -9.28 5.41
C ASP A 151 -1.74 -8.14 4.49
N THR A 152 -0.78 -7.58 3.74
CA THR A 152 -1.05 -6.49 2.78
C THR A 152 -2.13 -6.87 1.78
N SER A 153 -3.04 -5.94 1.52
CA SER A 153 -4.16 -6.11 0.59
C SER A 153 -3.81 -5.70 -0.84
N SER A 154 -4.64 -6.15 -1.79
CA SER A 154 -4.59 -5.63 -3.17
C SER A 154 -4.87 -4.14 -3.24
N ASP A 155 -5.78 -3.63 -2.41
CA ASP A 155 -6.15 -2.22 -2.38
C ASP A 155 -4.96 -1.32 -2.06
N GLU A 156 -4.09 -1.75 -1.13
CA GLU A 156 -2.83 -1.06 -0.86
C GLU A 156 -1.98 -0.97 -2.11
N LEU A 157 -1.76 -2.09 -2.80
CA LEU A 157 -0.93 -2.11 -4.00
C LEU A 157 -1.55 -1.32 -5.15
N ASP A 158 -2.88 -1.37 -5.34
CA ASP A 158 -3.58 -0.58 -6.35
C ASP A 158 -3.36 0.92 -6.13
N GLY A 159 -3.44 1.39 -4.88
CA GLY A 159 -3.12 2.76 -4.52
C GLY A 159 -1.67 3.13 -4.83
N HIS A 160 -0.72 2.31 -4.39
CA HIS A 160 0.71 2.53 -4.64
C HIS A 160 1.04 2.61 -6.14
N TYR A 161 0.54 1.66 -6.94
CA TYR A 161 0.80 1.61 -8.38
C TYR A 161 0.04 2.66 -9.19
N PHE A 162 -1.03 3.23 -8.65
CA PHE A 162 -1.67 4.42 -9.20
C PHE A 162 -0.84 5.69 -8.96
N PHE A 163 -0.30 5.85 -7.76
CA PHE A 163 0.45 7.05 -7.36
C PHE A 163 1.88 7.08 -7.92
N TYR A 164 2.63 5.98 -7.88
CA TYR A 164 4.05 5.96 -8.23
C TYR A 164 4.36 6.52 -9.61
N PRO A 165 3.67 6.14 -10.71
CA PRO A 165 3.96 6.71 -12.02
C PRO A 165 3.62 8.20 -12.10
N LEU A 166 2.57 8.65 -11.44
CA LEU A 166 2.21 10.07 -11.40
C LEU A 166 3.27 10.90 -10.68
N TYR A 167 3.74 10.42 -9.52
CA TYR A 167 4.83 11.07 -8.81
C TYR A 167 6.13 11.09 -9.64
N TYR A 168 6.48 9.98 -10.23
CA TYR A 168 7.68 9.82 -11.07
C TYR A 168 7.70 10.77 -12.26
N ASP A 169 6.59 10.89 -12.97
CA ASP A 169 6.49 11.69 -14.19
C ASP A 169 6.24 13.17 -13.94
N LEU A 170 5.45 13.52 -12.92
CA LEU A 170 4.94 14.87 -12.73
C LEU A 170 5.67 15.66 -11.63
N VAL A 171 6.28 14.99 -10.65
CA VAL A 171 6.80 15.63 -9.43
C VAL A 171 8.29 15.37 -9.20
N ALA A 172 8.78 14.16 -9.45
CA ALA A 172 10.19 13.81 -9.28
C ALA A 172 11.05 14.49 -10.35
N GLU A 173 11.89 15.45 -9.94
CA GLU A 173 12.70 16.24 -10.85
C GLU A 173 14.14 15.76 -10.95
N THR A 174 14.67 15.20 -9.86
CA THR A 174 16.04 14.73 -9.81
C THR A 174 16.16 13.24 -10.05
N GLU A 175 17.31 12.80 -10.58
CA GLU A 175 17.58 11.37 -10.75
C GLU A 175 17.53 10.62 -9.41
N LYS A 176 17.93 11.26 -8.30
CA LYS A 176 17.81 10.70 -6.95
C LYS A 176 16.37 10.40 -6.57
N GLU A 177 15.44 11.34 -6.83
CA GLU A 177 14.01 11.14 -6.56
C GLU A 177 13.46 10.02 -7.45
N LYS A 178 13.77 10.03 -8.73
CA LYS A 178 13.33 9.00 -9.68
C LYS A 178 13.88 7.62 -9.35
N SER A 179 15.15 7.53 -8.95
CA SER A 179 15.77 6.27 -8.51
C SER A 179 15.07 5.69 -7.29
N ALA A 180 14.74 6.53 -6.31
CA ALA A 180 14.03 6.08 -5.09
C ALA A 180 12.67 5.44 -5.42
N VAL A 181 11.93 5.99 -6.39
CA VAL A 181 10.66 5.38 -6.83
C VAL A 181 10.89 4.07 -7.57
N ARG A 182 11.85 4.06 -8.51
CA ARG A 182 12.21 2.85 -9.27
C ARG A 182 12.67 1.69 -8.38
N GLU A 183 13.42 1.99 -7.33
CA GLU A 183 13.89 0.97 -6.37
C GLU A 183 12.73 0.27 -5.67
N ILE A 184 11.74 1.04 -5.18
CA ILE A 184 10.56 0.47 -4.53
C ILE A 184 9.74 -0.37 -5.52
N VAL A 185 9.45 0.19 -6.69
CA VAL A 185 8.65 -0.49 -7.72
C VAL A 185 9.35 -1.78 -8.18
N ARG A 186 10.67 -1.72 -8.43
CA ARG A 186 11.45 -2.90 -8.81
C ARG A 186 11.42 -3.98 -7.73
N ALA A 187 11.71 -3.60 -6.49
CA ALA A 187 11.72 -4.55 -5.38
C ALA A 187 10.35 -5.23 -5.21
N ASN A 188 9.27 -4.46 -5.28
CA ASN A 188 7.92 -5.00 -5.09
C ASN A 188 7.46 -5.88 -6.27
N ILE A 189 7.68 -5.46 -7.52
CA ILE A 189 7.26 -6.27 -8.67
C ILE A 189 8.11 -7.55 -8.82
N ASP A 190 9.40 -7.48 -8.50
CA ASP A 190 10.27 -8.66 -8.49
C ASP A 190 9.86 -9.62 -7.37
N HIS A 191 9.45 -9.12 -6.21
CA HIS A 191 8.85 -9.91 -5.14
C HIS A 191 7.61 -10.65 -5.63
N LEU A 192 6.65 -9.95 -6.26
CA LEU A 192 5.44 -10.58 -6.80
C LEU A 192 5.78 -11.67 -7.83
N ILE A 193 6.70 -11.40 -8.76
CA ILE A 193 7.11 -12.37 -9.78
C ILE A 193 7.75 -13.61 -9.15
N SER A 194 8.62 -13.43 -8.15
CA SER A 194 9.35 -14.55 -7.52
C SER A 194 8.48 -15.40 -6.58
N HIS A 195 7.30 -14.90 -6.19
CA HIS A 195 6.36 -15.58 -5.31
C HIS A 195 5.03 -15.92 -6.00
N ASP A 196 5.09 -16.38 -7.25
CA ASP A 196 3.89 -16.77 -8.02
C ASP A 196 2.81 -15.69 -8.08
N PHE A 197 3.23 -14.43 -8.21
CA PHE A 197 2.37 -13.24 -8.23
C PHE A 197 1.52 -13.06 -6.97
N SER A 198 2.07 -13.39 -5.82
CA SER A 198 1.43 -13.15 -4.51
C SER A 198 2.37 -12.40 -3.59
N MET A 199 1.82 -11.51 -2.78
CA MET A 199 2.60 -10.87 -1.73
C MET A 199 2.88 -11.88 -0.61
N HIS A 200 4.11 -11.94 -0.15
CA HIS A 200 4.55 -12.73 1.00
C HIS A 200 5.08 -11.80 2.09
N ASP A 201 4.59 -11.98 3.29
CA ASP A 201 5.12 -11.33 4.48
C ASP A 201 6.01 -12.29 5.31
N HIS A 202 6.30 -11.97 6.57
CA HIS A 202 7.14 -12.78 7.45
C HIS A 202 6.58 -14.19 7.72
N ALA A 203 5.29 -14.41 7.53
CA ALA A 203 4.62 -15.70 7.73
C ALA A 203 4.24 -16.39 6.41
N GLY A 204 4.65 -15.84 5.26
CA GLY A 204 4.40 -16.38 3.94
C GLY A 204 3.31 -15.66 3.16
N LYS A 205 2.58 -16.37 2.29
CA LYS A 205 1.59 -15.80 1.37
C LYS A 205 0.48 -15.06 2.13
N THR A 206 0.22 -13.81 1.75
CA THR A 206 -0.87 -12.99 2.31
C THR A 206 -2.25 -13.48 1.86
N ARG A 207 -3.31 -13.05 2.58
CA ARG A 207 -4.70 -13.38 2.26
C ARG A 207 -5.20 -12.67 1.01
N TRP A 208 -4.85 -11.39 0.82
CA TRP A 208 -5.54 -10.51 -0.12
C TRP A 208 -4.75 -10.14 -1.37
N SER A 209 -3.44 -9.99 -1.27
CA SER A 209 -2.57 -9.62 -2.40
C SER A 209 -2.16 -10.84 -3.22
N VAL A 210 -3.12 -11.42 -3.91
CA VAL A 210 -2.99 -12.66 -4.68
C VAL A 210 -3.41 -12.39 -6.13
N TYR A 211 -2.50 -12.63 -7.07
CA TYR A 211 -2.70 -12.34 -8.49
C TYR A 211 -2.25 -13.51 -9.39
N GLY A 212 -1.79 -14.61 -8.81
CA GLY A 212 -1.20 -15.74 -9.54
C GLY A 212 -2.20 -16.51 -10.39
N PRO A 213 -1.78 -17.06 -11.55
CA PRO A 213 -2.69 -17.82 -12.44
C PRO A 213 -3.34 -19.04 -11.77
N LYS A 214 -2.65 -19.70 -10.87
CA LYS A 214 -3.21 -20.83 -10.11
C LYS A 214 -4.35 -20.38 -9.22
N ASP A 215 -4.17 -19.25 -8.54
CA ASP A 215 -5.18 -18.71 -7.64
C ASP A 215 -6.39 -18.21 -8.42
N ILE A 216 -6.21 -17.17 -9.24
CA ILE A 216 -7.34 -16.48 -9.87
C ILE A 216 -8.05 -17.26 -10.97
N ASN A 217 -7.42 -18.31 -11.55
CA ASN A 217 -8.02 -19.13 -12.60
C ASN A 217 -8.58 -20.45 -12.10
N GLN A 218 -8.11 -20.98 -10.97
CA GLN A 218 -8.44 -22.33 -10.50
C GLN A 218 -9.13 -22.35 -9.16
N ASP A 219 -8.87 -21.36 -8.29
CA ASP A 219 -9.49 -21.27 -6.97
C ASP A 219 -10.79 -20.46 -7.05
N ARG A 220 -11.91 -21.09 -6.60
CA ARG A 220 -13.25 -20.49 -6.62
C ARG A 220 -13.35 -19.22 -5.77
N GLU A 221 -12.53 -19.08 -4.75
CA GLU A 221 -12.45 -17.90 -3.89
C GLU A 221 -12.17 -16.62 -4.67
N TRP A 222 -11.31 -16.71 -5.70
CA TRP A 222 -10.89 -15.54 -6.50
C TRP A 222 -11.72 -15.35 -7.76
N HIS A 223 -12.75 -16.16 -7.99
CA HIS A 223 -13.49 -16.17 -9.24
C HIS A 223 -14.18 -14.83 -9.54
N GLU A 224 -14.75 -14.19 -8.52
CA GLU A 224 -15.43 -12.90 -8.68
C GLU A 224 -14.44 -11.75 -8.89
N GLU A 225 -13.25 -11.80 -8.26
CA GLU A 225 -12.23 -10.76 -8.35
C GLU A 225 -11.20 -10.99 -9.48
N ARG A 226 -11.25 -12.11 -10.18
CA ARG A 226 -10.20 -12.47 -11.14
C ARG A 226 -9.97 -11.43 -12.24
N GLY A 227 -11.01 -10.74 -12.69
CA GLY A 227 -10.92 -9.66 -13.66
C GLY A 227 -10.10 -8.48 -13.11
N LEU A 228 -10.47 -8.02 -11.91
CA LEU A 228 -9.74 -6.95 -11.22
C LEU A 228 -8.29 -7.35 -10.95
N LYS A 229 -8.05 -8.53 -10.34
CA LYS A 229 -6.70 -9.02 -10.04
C LYS A 229 -5.83 -9.16 -11.29
N SER A 230 -6.42 -9.61 -12.40
CA SER A 230 -5.70 -9.74 -13.68
C SER A 230 -5.27 -8.39 -14.25
N ILE A 231 -6.18 -7.41 -14.27
CA ILE A 231 -5.86 -6.08 -14.82
C ILE A 231 -4.89 -5.31 -13.90
N SER A 232 -5.04 -5.44 -12.57
CA SER A 232 -4.10 -4.88 -11.60
C SER A 232 -2.68 -5.40 -11.85
N MET A 233 -2.48 -6.71 -11.96
CA MET A 233 -1.16 -7.30 -12.21
C MET A 233 -0.56 -6.83 -13.54
N LEU A 234 -1.34 -6.77 -14.60
CA LEU A 234 -0.88 -6.24 -15.89
C LEU A 234 -0.51 -4.76 -15.78
N SER A 235 -1.28 -3.97 -15.03
CA SER A 235 -0.99 -2.56 -14.76
C SER A 235 0.32 -2.40 -14.01
N TYR A 236 0.56 -3.16 -12.92
CA TYR A 236 1.80 -3.10 -12.15
C TYR A 236 3.02 -3.42 -13.00
N LEU A 237 2.95 -4.44 -13.85
CA LEU A 237 4.03 -4.80 -14.79
C LEU A 237 4.30 -3.68 -15.81
N ASN A 238 3.23 -3.03 -16.30
CA ASN A 238 3.38 -1.90 -17.23
C ASN A 238 4.00 -0.68 -16.55
N VAL A 239 3.60 -0.36 -15.32
CA VAL A 239 4.19 0.70 -14.49
C VAL A 239 5.67 0.42 -14.25
N ALA A 240 6.01 -0.82 -13.85
CA ALA A 240 7.40 -1.20 -13.64
C ALA A 240 8.23 -1.07 -14.92
N TYR A 241 7.70 -1.50 -16.07
CA TYR A 241 8.37 -1.30 -17.36
C TYR A 241 8.53 0.18 -17.71
N HIS A 242 7.49 0.98 -17.57
CA HIS A 242 7.51 2.42 -17.85
C HIS A 242 8.63 3.13 -17.08
N MET A 243 8.75 2.84 -15.79
CA MET A 243 9.68 3.52 -14.92
C MET A 243 11.13 3.01 -15.01
N THR A 244 11.31 1.72 -15.33
CA THR A 244 12.64 1.07 -15.29
C THR A 244 13.22 0.80 -16.67
N GLY A 245 12.41 0.70 -17.72
CA GLY A 245 12.80 0.26 -19.04
C GLY A 245 13.13 -1.23 -19.15
N ASP A 246 12.99 -2.01 -18.07
CA ASP A 246 13.39 -3.41 -18.03
C ASP A 246 12.39 -4.29 -18.79
N MET A 247 12.86 -4.89 -19.87
CA MET A 247 12.06 -5.74 -20.77
C MET A 247 11.52 -7.02 -20.10
N LYS A 248 12.08 -7.42 -18.94
CA LYS A 248 11.55 -8.59 -18.21
C LYS A 248 10.08 -8.42 -17.85
N TYR A 249 9.67 -7.21 -17.45
CA TYR A 249 8.27 -6.94 -17.07
C TYR A 249 7.32 -7.04 -18.26
N ARG A 250 7.73 -6.57 -19.44
CA ARG A 250 6.95 -6.79 -20.69
C ARG A 250 6.84 -8.26 -21.07
N LYS A 251 7.91 -9.03 -20.90
CA LYS A 251 7.89 -10.47 -21.18
C LYS A 251 6.90 -11.19 -20.27
N VAL A 252 6.93 -10.90 -18.98
CA VAL A 252 6.00 -11.45 -17.99
C VAL A 252 4.56 -11.05 -18.30
N ALA A 253 4.29 -9.77 -18.59
CA ALA A 253 2.96 -9.31 -18.97
C ALA A 253 2.43 -10.01 -20.23
N LYS A 254 3.29 -10.22 -21.24
CA LYS A 254 2.96 -10.98 -22.45
C LYS A 254 2.62 -12.44 -22.14
N GLU A 255 3.36 -13.06 -21.23
CA GLU A 255 3.10 -14.43 -20.78
C GLU A 255 1.75 -14.55 -20.08
N LEU A 256 1.46 -13.68 -19.11
CA LEU A 256 0.18 -13.66 -18.41
C LEU A 256 -1.00 -13.44 -19.36
N ARG A 257 -0.84 -12.56 -20.35
CA ARG A 257 -1.86 -12.35 -21.40
C ARG A 257 -2.06 -13.60 -22.27
N ASN A 258 -1.00 -14.15 -22.83
CA ASN A 258 -1.08 -15.17 -23.87
C ASN A 258 -1.34 -16.57 -23.33
N LYS A 259 -0.77 -16.92 -22.16
CA LYS A 259 -0.92 -18.25 -21.56
C LYS A 259 -2.06 -18.32 -20.53
N HIS A 260 -2.37 -17.19 -19.89
CA HIS A 260 -3.30 -17.16 -18.75
C HIS A 260 -4.49 -16.23 -18.94
N SER A 261 -4.63 -15.61 -20.13
CA SER A 261 -5.81 -14.84 -20.55
C SER A 261 -6.14 -13.63 -19.66
N TYR A 262 -5.14 -12.99 -19.05
CA TYR A 262 -5.33 -11.87 -18.11
C TYR A 262 -6.00 -10.63 -18.70
N HIS A 263 -6.08 -10.52 -20.02
CA HIS A 263 -6.68 -9.37 -20.73
C HIS A 263 -8.17 -9.56 -21.11
N ILE A 264 -8.73 -10.74 -20.80
CA ILE A 264 -10.13 -11.07 -21.19
C ILE A 264 -10.93 -11.70 -20.05
N LYS A 265 -10.63 -11.38 -18.81
CA LYS A 265 -11.28 -11.95 -17.62
C LYS A 265 -12.40 -11.10 -17.08
#